data_cd8963b3b96a5f47cf9745b2827355fd
#
_entry.id   cd8963b3b96a5f47cf9745b2827355fd
#
_cell.length_a   1.000
_cell.length_b   1.000
_cell.length_c   1.000
_cell.angle_alpha   90.00
_cell.angle_beta   90.00
_cell.angle_gamma   90.00
#
_symmetry.space_group_name_H-M   'P 1'
#
loop_
_entity.id
_entity.type
_entity.pdbx_description
1 polymer ?
#
loop_
_entity_poly.entity_id
_entity_poly.type
_entity_poly.pdbx_seq_one_letter_code
_entity_poly.pdbx_strand_id
1 'polypeptide(L)'
;MDKKVITIIILLTTVSLIGALITQLFWVKDAWLLKEDQFNNSINLSMKRIVNELMTYEGKTEDNFQFVSDNIAEHDLQFFSYINPKILDSLIKKEFDGILGRENYEYGVYRDSTLSLITGSFTGETAWLVNSPHQESLTCICQEDNYILAVYIPHQSSILLGKIIVLPVMSGLFLLVLLLSFFLIIFFIFRQKKLSEMKTDFVNNMTHELKTPIATISVSAEMMTKDMVITSPEKIHKYAGIILEENSRLKTMVDRVLQIATIEKEDYHVRIKDQDVHQMITDCVNKYSVHVRERNGIISTNLKATQTVIKTDSDHFMNILYNLLDNANKYSPVSPDINIKTSDENGTIFIVVEDKGIGISRENQQAVFRKFQRLQHGDIHDVKGFGIGLFYVKTMVEKLGGKIELQSELNKGSSFILSFPV
;
A
#
# COMPACT_ATOMS: atom_id res chain seq x y z
N MET A 1 4.53 -17.20 -14.77
CA MET A 1 3.17 -16.88 -15.26
C MET A 1 3.31 -16.15 -16.58
N ASP A 2 2.62 -16.58 -17.61
CA ASP A 2 2.74 -16.04 -18.96
C ASP A 2 2.28 -14.56 -18.98
N LYS A 3 2.98 -13.68 -19.74
CA LYS A 3 2.61 -12.25 -19.86
C LYS A 3 1.14 -12.08 -20.27
N LYS A 4 0.66 -12.97 -21.16
CA LYS A 4 -0.73 -12.98 -21.64
C LYS A 4 -1.72 -13.22 -20.49
N VAL A 5 -1.43 -14.15 -19.56
CA VAL A 5 -2.31 -14.47 -18.44
C VAL A 5 -2.41 -13.29 -17.47
N ILE A 6 -1.29 -12.61 -17.20
CA ILE A 6 -1.29 -11.40 -16.33
C ILE A 6 -2.14 -10.29 -16.97
N THR A 7 -1.98 -10.05 -18.27
CA THR A 7 -2.76 -9.03 -19.00
C THR A 7 -4.25 -9.34 -18.96
N ILE A 8 -4.64 -10.61 -19.16
CA ILE A 8 -6.04 -11.03 -19.09
C ILE A 8 -6.62 -10.82 -17.69
N ILE A 9 -5.90 -11.19 -16.63
CA ILE A 9 -6.35 -10.98 -15.24
C ILE A 9 -6.54 -9.49 -14.97
N ILE A 10 -5.58 -8.64 -15.32
CA ILE A 10 -5.69 -7.19 -15.15
C ILE A 10 -6.90 -6.64 -15.91
N LEU A 11 -7.11 -7.06 -17.14
CA LEU A 11 -8.23 -6.60 -17.96
C LEU A 11 -9.58 -7.02 -17.35
N LEU A 12 -9.73 -8.30 -16.97
CA LEU A 12 -10.96 -8.81 -16.34
C LEU A 12 -11.26 -8.11 -15.01
N THR A 13 -10.26 -7.92 -14.17
CA THR A 13 -10.45 -7.25 -12.88
C THR A 13 -10.77 -5.76 -13.06
N THR A 14 -10.18 -5.09 -14.06
CA THR A 14 -10.50 -3.70 -14.39
C THR A 14 -11.94 -3.55 -14.88
N VAL A 15 -12.38 -4.43 -15.79
CA VAL A 15 -13.78 -4.45 -16.29
C VAL A 15 -14.76 -4.71 -15.15
N SER A 16 -14.46 -5.68 -14.26
CA SER A 16 -15.29 -5.99 -13.09
C SER A 16 -15.38 -4.79 -12.13
N LEU A 17 -14.27 -4.08 -11.90
CA LEU A 17 -14.23 -2.90 -11.04
C LEU A 17 -15.08 -1.75 -11.62
N ILE A 18 -14.96 -1.50 -12.93
CA ILE A 18 -15.77 -0.49 -13.62
C ILE A 18 -17.26 -0.86 -13.54
N GLY A 19 -17.61 -2.14 -13.77
CA GLY A 19 -18.98 -2.62 -13.62
C GLY A 19 -19.53 -2.41 -12.20
N ALA A 20 -18.76 -2.71 -11.16
CA ALA A 20 -19.14 -2.48 -9.78
C ALA A 20 -19.37 -0.99 -9.48
N LEU A 21 -18.49 -0.10 -9.99
CA LEU A 21 -18.62 1.36 -9.86
C LEU A 21 -19.92 1.88 -10.48
N ILE A 22 -20.21 1.46 -11.72
CA ILE A 22 -21.43 1.85 -12.44
C ILE A 22 -22.66 1.38 -11.65
N THR A 23 -22.67 0.11 -11.21
CA THR A 23 -23.78 -0.46 -10.45
C THR A 23 -24.03 0.31 -9.14
N GLN A 24 -22.95 0.69 -8.42
CA GLN A 24 -23.07 1.47 -7.18
C GLN A 24 -23.66 2.86 -7.43
N LEU A 25 -23.25 3.55 -8.51
CA LEU A 25 -23.80 4.85 -8.86
C LEU A 25 -25.32 4.77 -9.16
N PHE A 26 -25.73 3.73 -9.87
CA PHE A 26 -27.16 3.48 -10.11
C PHE A 26 -27.93 3.22 -8.81
N TRP A 27 -27.38 2.39 -7.94
CA TRP A 27 -28.00 2.06 -6.64
C TRP A 27 -28.18 3.29 -5.74
N VAL A 28 -27.17 4.15 -5.67
CA VAL A 28 -27.26 5.39 -4.88
C VAL A 28 -28.33 6.33 -5.46
N LYS A 29 -28.38 6.47 -6.79
CA LYS A 29 -29.39 7.27 -7.48
C LYS A 29 -30.81 6.72 -7.23
N ASP A 30 -31.01 5.44 -7.40
CA ASP A 30 -32.32 4.81 -7.21
C ASP A 30 -32.78 4.88 -5.74
N ALA A 31 -31.85 4.71 -4.79
CA ALA A 31 -32.14 4.88 -3.37
C ALA A 31 -32.56 6.32 -3.03
N TRP A 32 -31.93 7.31 -3.67
CA TRP A 32 -32.32 8.72 -3.53
C TRP A 32 -33.76 8.96 -4.02
N LEU A 33 -34.05 8.58 -5.26
CA LEU A 33 -35.37 8.78 -5.87
C LEU A 33 -36.48 8.08 -5.07
N LEU A 34 -36.24 6.84 -4.65
CA LEU A 34 -37.19 6.09 -3.82
C LEU A 34 -37.48 6.77 -2.47
N LYS A 35 -36.44 7.32 -1.84
CA LYS A 35 -36.62 8.03 -0.54
C LYS A 35 -37.31 9.37 -0.72
N GLU A 36 -37.05 10.09 -1.79
CA GLU A 36 -37.73 11.31 -2.15
C GLU A 36 -39.23 11.06 -2.40
N ASP A 37 -39.56 10.02 -3.16
CA ASP A 37 -40.96 9.62 -3.40
C ASP A 37 -41.67 9.19 -2.12
N GLN A 38 -40.99 8.39 -1.27
CA GLN A 38 -41.53 7.99 0.04
C GLN A 38 -41.79 9.17 0.95
N PHE A 39 -40.88 10.15 0.95
CA PHE A 39 -41.01 11.37 1.73
C PHE A 39 -42.19 12.19 1.26
N ASN A 40 -42.26 12.49 -0.04
CA ASN A 40 -43.33 13.27 -0.64
C ASN A 40 -44.73 12.61 -0.44
N ASN A 41 -44.78 11.28 -0.59
CA ASN A 41 -46.01 10.53 -0.33
C ASN A 41 -46.43 10.58 1.15
N SER A 42 -45.44 10.53 2.10
CA SER A 42 -45.76 10.66 3.53
C SER A 42 -46.34 12.02 3.85
N ILE A 43 -45.79 13.10 3.30
CA ILE A 43 -46.28 14.47 3.49
C ILE A 43 -47.71 14.62 2.92
N ASN A 44 -47.93 14.19 1.68
CA ASN A 44 -49.22 14.26 1.02
C ASN A 44 -50.32 13.44 1.76
N LEU A 45 -49.94 12.26 2.30
CA LEU A 45 -50.85 11.46 3.14
C LEU A 45 -51.21 12.17 4.44
N SER A 46 -50.27 12.83 5.10
CA SER A 46 -50.49 13.59 6.32
C SER A 46 -51.39 14.81 6.03
N MET A 47 -51.16 15.49 4.92
CA MET A 47 -52.04 16.60 4.50
C MET A 47 -53.50 16.13 4.29
N LYS A 48 -53.71 15.01 3.60
CA LYS A 48 -55.04 14.41 3.43
C LYS A 48 -55.70 14.02 4.76
N ARG A 49 -54.93 13.51 5.70
CA ARG A 49 -55.44 13.22 7.05
C ARG A 49 -55.87 14.46 7.78
N ILE A 50 -55.08 15.53 7.72
CA ILE A 50 -55.41 16.83 8.32
C ILE A 50 -56.73 17.33 7.75
N VAL A 51 -56.90 17.35 6.41
CA VAL A 51 -58.12 17.76 5.76
C VAL A 51 -59.33 16.90 6.18
N ASN A 52 -59.16 15.58 6.23
CA ASN A 52 -60.22 14.66 6.69
C ASN A 52 -60.57 14.83 8.19
N GLU A 53 -59.57 15.07 9.05
CA GLU A 53 -59.84 15.37 10.48
C GLU A 53 -60.57 16.72 10.61
N LEU A 54 -60.19 17.75 9.86
CA LEU A 54 -60.87 19.04 9.84
C LEU A 54 -62.36 18.93 9.47
N MET A 55 -62.72 18.06 8.50
CA MET A 55 -64.14 17.78 8.17
C MET A 55 -64.93 17.25 9.35
N THR A 56 -64.28 16.48 10.27
CA THR A 56 -65.02 15.93 11.45
C THR A 56 -65.30 16.98 12.53
N TYR A 57 -64.60 18.14 12.46
CA TYR A 57 -64.81 19.29 13.35
C TYR A 57 -65.75 20.33 12.75
N GLU A 58 -66.23 20.16 11.47
CA GLU A 58 -67.22 21.01 10.82
C GLU A 58 -68.53 21.00 11.61
N GLY A 59 -69.03 22.21 11.99
CA GLY A 59 -70.26 22.37 12.76
C GLY A 59 -70.13 22.37 14.28
N LYS A 60 -68.92 22.24 14.87
CA LYS A 60 -68.70 22.35 16.32
C LYS A 60 -68.09 23.71 16.75
N THR A 61 -68.11 24.70 15.89
CA THR A 61 -67.71 26.06 16.25
C THR A 61 -68.85 26.74 16.99
N GLU A 62 -69.00 26.47 18.32
CA GLU A 62 -69.82 27.26 19.18
C GLU A 62 -69.23 28.66 19.35
N ASP A 63 -70.10 29.66 19.28
CA ASP A 63 -69.94 31.06 19.50
C ASP A 63 -68.83 31.42 20.49
N ASN A 64 -67.83 32.15 20.04
CA ASN A 64 -67.00 33.12 20.77
C ASN A 64 -65.57 33.27 20.12
N PHE A 65 -65.53 33.55 18.84
CA PHE A 65 -64.25 34.11 18.27
C PHE A 65 -64.38 35.67 18.26
N GLN A 66 -63.85 36.31 19.28
CA GLN A 66 -63.50 37.71 19.22
C GLN A 66 -62.26 37.83 18.33
N PHE A 67 -62.48 38.27 17.10
CA PHE A 67 -61.38 38.61 16.18
C PHE A 67 -60.61 39.80 16.70
N VAL A 68 -59.35 39.61 17.10
CA VAL A 68 -58.40 40.67 17.37
C VAL A 68 -57.52 40.82 16.13
N SER A 69 -58.06 41.42 15.07
CA SER A 69 -57.25 42.17 14.10
C SER A 69 -58.12 43.02 13.14
N ASP A 70 -57.87 44.29 13.08
CA ASP A 70 -58.59 45.31 12.33
C ASP A 70 -58.41 45.31 10.80
N ASN A 71 -57.86 44.22 10.20
CA ASN A 71 -57.49 44.19 8.76
C ASN A 71 -57.87 42.90 8.03
N ILE A 72 -58.91 42.16 8.45
CA ILE A 72 -59.37 40.97 7.73
C ILE A 72 -60.43 41.40 6.74
N ALA A 73 -60.26 41.04 5.44
CA ALA A 73 -61.26 41.27 4.42
C ALA A 73 -62.57 40.51 4.72
N GLU A 74 -63.72 41.10 4.46
CA GLU A 74 -65.04 40.49 4.75
C GLU A 74 -65.18 39.05 4.21
N HIS A 75 -64.53 38.74 3.06
CA HIS A 75 -64.52 37.42 2.46
C HIS A 75 -63.62 36.41 3.24
N ASP A 76 -62.67 36.85 4.04
CA ASP A 76 -61.82 35.96 4.83
C ASP A 76 -62.47 35.54 6.16
N LEU A 77 -63.45 36.36 6.63
CA LEU A 77 -64.27 35.98 7.79
C LEU A 77 -65.07 34.71 7.54
N GLN A 78 -65.42 34.41 6.31
CA GLN A 78 -66.14 33.18 5.93
C GLN A 78 -65.28 31.93 6.10
N PHE A 79 -63.98 31.98 5.78
CA PHE A 79 -63.05 30.87 6.03
C PHE A 79 -63.04 30.49 7.51
N PHE A 80 -62.94 31.48 8.41
CA PHE A 80 -62.84 31.22 9.85
C PHE A 80 -64.17 30.70 10.45
N SER A 81 -65.31 30.82 9.76
CA SER A 81 -66.57 30.18 10.17
C SER A 81 -66.55 28.68 9.93
N TYR A 82 -65.74 28.18 8.96
CA TYR A 82 -65.61 26.76 8.65
C TYR A 82 -64.41 26.12 9.36
N ILE A 83 -63.29 26.82 9.49
CA ILE A 83 -62.04 26.27 10.00
C ILE A 83 -61.48 27.12 11.16
N ASN A 84 -61.34 26.48 12.33
CA ASN A 84 -60.72 27.13 13.48
C ASN A 84 -59.17 27.05 13.35
N PRO A 85 -58.46 28.21 13.27
CA PRO A 85 -56.99 28.21 13.11
C PRO A 85 -56.21 27.45 14.20
N LYS A 86 -56.71 27.43 15.44
CA LYS A 86 -56.08 26.71 16.53
C LYS A 86 -56.18 25.20 16.37
N ILE A 87 -57.30 24.73 15.84
CA ILE A 87 -57.49 23.31 15.53
C ILE A 87 -56.57 22.91 14.39
N LEU A 88 -56.55 23.73 13.32
CA LEU A 88 -55.64 23.50 12.17
C LEU A 88 -54.17 23.43 12.63
N ASP A 89 -53.69 24.40 13.42
CA ASP A 89 -52.34 24.43 13.94
C ASP A 89 -52.00 23.18 14.79
N SER A 90 -52.97 22.77 15.64
CA SER A 90 -52.82 21.56 16.47
C SER A 90 -52.72 20.29 15.63
N LEU A 91 -53.54 20.13 14.59
CA LEU A 91 -53.51 18.99 13.68
C LEU A 91 -52.23 18.94 12.86
N ILE A 92 -51.80 20.10 12.34
CA ILE A 92 -50.58 20.20 11.58
C ILE A 92 -49.37 19.80 12.45
N LYS A 93 -49.29 20.32 13.67
CA LYS A 93 -48.23 19.95 14.62
C LYS A 93 -48.27 18.45 14.97
N LYS A 94 -49.47 17.91 15.24
CA LYS A 94 -49.64 16.49 15.54
C LYS A 94 -49.12 15.59 14.42
N GLU A 95 -49.41 15.92 13.15
CA GLU A 95 -49.01 15.07 12.01
C GLU A 95 -47.56 15.32 11.57
N PHE A 96 -47.06 16.57 11.56
CA PHE A 96 -45.73 16.88 11.01
C PHE A 96 -44.60 16.90 12.02
N ASP A 97 -44.81 17.21 13.31
CA ASP A 97 -43.74 17.22 14.31
C ASP A 97 -43.04 15.84 14.43
N GLY A 98 -43.83 14.75 14.23
CA GLY A 98 -43.28 13.37 14.24
C GLY A 98 -42.49 12.99 12.98
N ILE A 99 -42.77 13.63 11.84
CA ILE A 99 -42.15 13.29 10.54
C ILE A 99 -40.99 14.23 10.22
N LEU A 100 -41.15 15.53 10.49
CA LEU A 100 -40.23 16.60 10.07
C LEU A 100 -39.45 17.23 11.24
N GLY A 101 -39.97 17.16 12.48
CA GLY A 101 -39.51 17.96 13.62
C GLY A 101 -40.03 19.38 13.58
N ARG A 102 -40.11 20.04 14.74
CA ARG A 102 -40.87 21.30 14.96
C ARG A 102 -40.43 22.50 14.15
N GLU A 103 -39.18 22.55 13.72
CA GLU A 103 -38.60 23.76 13.07
C GLU A 103 -38.34 23.56 11.57
N ASN A 104 -38.71 22.41 11.01
CA ASN A 104 -38.31 22.04 9.67
C ASN A 104 -39.42 22.23 8.61
N TYR A 105 -40.52 22.82 8.97
CA TYR A 105 -41.62 23.11 8.04
C TYR A 105 -42.34 24.41 8.39
N GLU A 106 -42.89 25.06 7.39
CA GLU A 106 -43.80 26.18 7.49
C GLU A 106 -45.04 25.82 6.74
N TYR A 107 -46.21 26.33 7.17
CA TYR A 107 -47.46 26.05 6.50
C TYR A 107 -48.29 27.34 6.35
N GLY A 108 -49.19 27.32 5.40
CA GLY A 108 -50.19 28.41 5.23
C GLY A 108 -51.38 27.93 4.41
N VAL A 109 -52.50 28.61 4.66
CA VAL A 109 -53.68 28.51 3.83
C VAL A 109 -53.77 29.78 3.02
N TYR A 110 -53.87 29.65 1.71
CA TYR A 110 -54.03 30.75 0.81
C TYR A 110 -55.28 30.56 -0.08
N ARG A 111 -55.84 31.69 -0.59
CA ARG A 111 -56.93 31.67 -1.54
C ARG A 111 -56.36 31.52 -2.96
N ASP A 112 -56.85 30.55 -3.70
CA ASP A 112 -56.33 30.24 -5.05
C ASP A 112 -56.54 31.39 -6.04
N SER A 113 -57.67 32.13 -5.95
CA SER A 113 -58.00 33.24 -6.85
C SER A 113 -57.14 34.49 -6.68
N THR A 114 -56.67 34.79 -5.47
CA THR A 114 -55.92 36.01 -5.11
C THR A 114 -54.50 35.75 -4.69
N LEU A 115 -54.15 34.49 -4.44
CA LEU A 115 -52.85 34.03 -3.88
C LEU A 115 -52.51 34.71 -2.54
N SER A 116 -53.55 35.21 -1.83
CA SER A 116 -53.38 35.87 -0.54
C SER A 116 -53.33 34.85 0.59
N LEU A 117 -52.35 35.00 1.51
CA LEU A 117 -52.26 34.20 2.71
C LEU A 117 -53.37 34.55 3.68
N ILE A 118 -54.17 33.55 4.13
CA ILE A 118 -55.29 33.74 5.04
C ILE A 118 -54.86 33.46 6.49
N THR A 119 -54.20 32.34 6.69
CA THR A 119 -53.70 31.92 8.03
C THR A 119 -52.54 30.99 7.88
N GLY A 120 -51.71 30.83 8.93
CA GLY A 120 -50.60 29.91 8.97
C GLY A 120 -49.41 30.41 9.80
N SER A 121 -48.38 29.59 9.88
CA SER A 121 -47.09 29.94 10.51
C SER A 121 -46.02 30.11 9.43
N PHE A 122 -46.30 30.98 8.44
CA PHE A 122 -45.41 31.21 7.32
C PHE A 122 -44.82 32.63 7.40
N THR A 123 -43.48 32.70 7.34
CA THR A 123 -42.74 33.97 7.46
C THR A 123 -42.06 34.39 6.15
N GLY A 124 -42.09 33.53 5.12
CA GLY A 124 -41.45 33.76 3.84
C GLY A 124 -42.33 34.48 2.82
N GLU A 125 -41.89 34.54 1.56
CA GLU A 125 -42.66 35.02 0.44
C GLU A 125 -43.78 34.04 0.05
N THR A 126 -44.99 34.47 -0.11
CA THR A 126 -46.14 33.63 -0.48
C THR A 126 -45.89 32.79 -1.76
N ALA A 127 -45.05 33.28 -2.64
CA ALA A 127 -44.62 32.54 -3.83
C ALA A 127 -44.00 31.15 -3.53
N TRP A 128 -43.38 30.97 -2.39
CA TRP A 128 -42.77 29.68 -1.99
C TRP A 128 -43.86 28.68 -1.58
N LEU A 129 -44.91 29.12 -0.91
CA LEU A 129 -46.06 28.27 -0.59
C LEU A 129 -46.85 27.87 -1.84
N VAL A 130 -47.10 28.84 -2.73
CA VAL A 130 -47.80 28.61 -3.99
C VAL A 130 -47.09 27.65 -4.92
N ASN A 131 -45.76 27.66 -4.91
CA ASN A 131 -44.92 26.74 -5.69
C ASN A 131 -44.52 25.47 -4.93
N SER A 132 -45.00 25.25 -3.69
CA SER A 132 -44.70 24.02 -2.94
C SER A 132 -45.32 22.81 -3.64
N PRO A 133 -44.63 21.67 -3.73
CA PRO A 133 -45.19 20.42 -4.23
C PRO A 133 -46.21 19.79 -3.27
N HIS A 134 -46.32 20.30 -2.04
CA HIS A 134 -47.18 19.80 -0.99
C HIS A 134 -48.38 20.74 -0.78
N GLN A 135 -49.41 20.49 -1.55
CA GLN A 135 -50.63 21.29 -1.52
C GLN A 135 -51.88 20.37 -1.48
N GLU A 136 -52.90 20.76 -0.72
CA GLU A 136 -54.17 20.03 -0.66
C GLU A 136 -55.33 21.07 -0.65
N SER A 137 -56.34 20.82 -1.48
CA SER A 137 -57.49 21.69 -1.57
C SER A 137 -58.45 21.53 -0.38
N LEU A 138 -58.95 22.65 0.14
CA LEU A 138 -59.95 22.69 1.22
C LEU A 138 -61.38 22.86 0.70
N THR A 139 -61.61 22.73 -0.63
CA THR A 139 -62.94 22.87 -1.28
C THR A 139 -64.00 21.93 -0.72
N CYS A 140 -63.59 20.79 -0.14
CA CYS A 140 -64.51 19.88 0.53
C CYS A 140 -65.08 20.44 1.83
N ILE A 141 -64.47 21.46 2.43
CA ILE A 141 -64.89 22.10 3.69
C ILE A 141 -65.49 23.47 3.38
N CYS A 142 -64.85 24.25 2.49
CA CYS A 142 -65.24 25.62 2.11
C CYS A 142 -65.83 25.56 0.71
N GLN A 143 -67.16 25.55 0.57
CA GLN A 143 -67.83 25.30 -0.71
C GLN A 143 -67.87 26.50 -1.65
N GLU A 144 -67.67 27.72 -1.16
CA GLU A 144 -67.87 28.98 -1.96
C GLU A 144 -66.54 29.50 -2.56
N ASP A 145 -65.39 29.29 -1.90
CA ASP A 145 -64.07 29.76 -2.37
C ASP A 145 -63.06 28.60 -2.35
N ASN A 146 -62.10 28.60 -3.31
CA ASN A 146 -61.07 27.60 -3.38
C ASN A 146 -59.88 28.00 -2.47
N TYR A 147 -59.83 27.44 -1.26
CA TYR A 147 -58.72 27.54 -0.33
C TYR A 147 -57.77 26.36 -0.47
N ILE A 148 -56.46 26.64 -0.42
CA ILE A 148 -55.42 25.63 -0.53
C ILE A 148 -54.56 25.67 0.73
N LEU A 149 -54.46 24.52 1.38
CA LEU A 149 -53.48 24.28 2.43
C LEU A 149 -52.16 23.88 1.76
N ALA A 150 -51.09 24.61 2.02
CA ALA A 150 -49.76 24.33 1.52
C ALA A 150 -48.76 24.19 2.68
N VAL A 151 -47.81 23.27 2.52
CA VAL A 151 -46.71 23.10 3.44
C VAL A 151 -45.41 23.32 2.68
N TYR A 152 -44.60 24.23 3.17
CA TYR A 152 -43.25 24.49 2.67
C TYR A 152 -42.21 23.91 3.58
N ILE A 153 -41.26 23.17 3.03
CA ILE A 153 -40.21 22.50 3.77
C ILE A 153 -38.86 23.09 3.35
N PRO A 154 -38.34 24.06 4.14
CA PRO A 154 -37.02 24.62 3.87
C PRO A 154 -35.99 23.49 4.03
N HIS A 155 -35.02 23.43 3.11
CA HIS A 155 -33.94 22.44 3.16
C HIS A 155 -34.37 20.96 3.09
N GLN A 156 -35.44 20.63 2.35
CA GLN A 156 -35.91 19.25 2.15
C GLN A 156 -34.77 18.29 1.75
N SER A 157 -33.85 18.73 0.87
CA SER A 157 -32.70 17.96 0.45
C SER A 157 -31.74 17.61 1.61
N SER A 158 -31.58 18.48 2.58
CA SER A 158 -30.72 18.22 3.75
C SER A 158 -31.34 17.18 4.70
N ILE A 159 -32.66 17.21 4.86
CA ILE A 159 -33.41 16.24 5.66
C ILE A 159 -33.31 14.85 5.00
N LEU A 160 -33.47 14.78 3.69
CA LEU A 160 -33.33 13.56 2.91
C LEU A 160 -31.89 13.01 2.96
N LEU A 161 -30.89 13.88 2.81
CA LEU A 161 -29.47 13.50 2.94
C LEU A 161 -29.20 12.87 4.30
N GLY A 162 -29.68 13.45 5.40
CA GLY A 162 -29.49 12.90 6.74
C GLY A 162 -30.05 11.49 6.91
N LYS A 163 -31.14 11.17 6.20
CA LYS A 163 -31.77 9.83 6.24
C LYS A 163 -31.10 8.80 5.31
N ILE A 164 -30.35 9.24 4.30
CA ILE A 164 -29.77 8.36 3.26
C ILE A 164 -28.25 8.23 3.40
N ILE A 165 -27.57 9.17 4.09
CA ILE A 165 -26.10 9.29 4.10
C ILE A 165 -25.35 8.00 4.46
N VAL A 166 -25.92 7.14 5.27
CA VAL A 166 -25.30 5.87 5.69
C VAL A 166 -25.05 4.95 4.49
N LEU A 167 -25.97 4.88 3.54
CA LEU A 167 -25.87 4.01 2.35
C LEU A 167 -24.72 4.41 1.41
N PRO A 168 -24.59 5.67 0.94
CA PRO A 168 -23.47 6.08 0.09
C PRO A 168 -22.12 6.04 0.85
N VAL A 169 -22.08 6.31 2.16
CA VAL A 169 -20.85 6.20 2.95
C VAL A 169 -20.39 4.75 3.03
N MET A 170 -21.27 3.81 3.37
CA MET A 170 -20.95 2.38 3.40
C MET A 170 -20.55 1.85 2.01
N SER A 171 -21.25 2.27 0.96
CA SER A 171 -20.94 1.94 -0.43
C SER A 171 -19.56 2.49 -0.84
N GLY A 172 -19.24 3.72 -0.48
CA GLY A 172 -17.94 4.35 -0.72
C GLY A 172 -16.80 3.63 0.02
N LEU A 173 -17.03 3.24 1.29
CA LEU A 173 -16.06 2.47 2.07
C LEU A 173 -15.79 1.11 1.42
N PHE A 174 -16.84 0.41 0.99
CA PHE A 174 -16.71 -0.89 0.30
C PHE A 174 -15.92 -0.75 -0.99
N LEU A 175 -16.19 0.28 -1.78
CA LEU A 175 -15.44 0.58 -3.01
C LEU A 175 -13.95 0.84 -2.72
N LEU A 176 -13.65 1.61 -1.67
CA LEU A 176 -12.28 1.90 -1.27
C LEU A 176 -11.53 0.61 -0.89
N VAL A 177 -12.17 -0.32 -0.17
CA VAL A 177 -11.59 -1.62 0.17
C VAL A 177 -11.32 -2.45 -1.09
N LEU A 178 -12.24 -2.45 -2.05
CA LEU A 178 -12.05 -3.14 -3.34
C LEU A 178 -10.86 -2.56 -4.13
N LEU A 179 -10.75 -1.24 -4.21
CA LEU A 179 -9.64 -0.55 -4.89
C LEU A 179 -8.30 -0.86 -4.22
N LEU A 180 -8.25 -0.82 -2.89
CA LEU A 180 -7.04 -1.15 -2.13
C LEU A 180 -6.63 -2.61 -2.36
N SER A 181 -7.59 -3.53 -2.30
CA SER A 181 -7.36 -4.96 -2.57
C SER A 181 -6.82 -5.19 -3.98
N PHE A 182 -7.40 -4.52 -4.99
CA PHE A 182 -6.95 -4.60 -6.37
C PHE A 182 -5.51 -4.09 -6.53
N PHE A 183 -5.19 -2.93 -5.93
CA PHE A 183 -3.84 -2.37 -5.94
C PHE A 183 -2.82 -3.31 -5.30
N LEU A 184 -3.16 -3.91 -4.14
CA LEU A 184 -2.30 -4.87 -3.46
C LEU A 184 -2.04 -6.12 -4.32
N ILE A 185 -3.08 -6.67 -4.95
CA ILE A 185 -2.94 -7.84 -5.84
C ILE A 185 -1.99 -7.53 -6.98
N ILE A 186 -2.15 -6.40 -7.66
CA ILE A 186 -1.27 -5.98 -8.76
C ILE A 186 0.17 -5.81 -8.25
N PHE A 187 0.35 -5.14 -7.12
CA PHE A 187 1.68 -4.96 -6.51
C PHE A 187 2.37 -6.30 -6.22
N PHE A 188 1.64 -7.27 -5.63
CA PHE A 188 2.18 -8.60 -5.37
C PHE A 188 2.52 -9.38 -6.65
N ILE A 189 1.68 -9.29 -7.69
CA ILE A 189 1.94 -9.94 -8.99
C ILE A 189 3.24 -9.40 -9.59
N PHE A 190 3.43 -8.08 -9.65
CA PHE A 190 4.65 -7.48 -10.18
C PHE A 190 5.89 -7.86 -9.36
N ARG A 191 5.77 -7.84 -8.03
CA ARG A 191 6.85 -8.27 -7.13
C ARG A 191 7.24 -9.73 -7.34
N GLN A 192 6.26 -10.61 -7.45
CA GLN A 192 6.48 -12.05 -7.69
C GLN A 192 7.10 -12.31 -9.06
N LYS A 193 6.64 -11.58 -10.10
CA LYS A 193 7.21 -11.68 -11.44
C LYS A 193 8.68 -11.27 -11.44
N LYS A 194 9.03 -10.13 -10.84
CA LYS A 194 10.41 -9.66 -10.73
C LYS A 194 11.30 -10.67 -10.00
N LEU A 195 10.80 -11.28 -8.91
CA LEU A 195 11.53 -12.31 -8.20
C LEU A 195 11.75 -13.57 -9.05
N SER A 196 10.75 -13.98 -9.84
CA SER A 196 10.83 -15.11 -10.75
C SER A 196 11.85 -14.87 -11.88
N GLU A 197 11.87 -13.67 -12.46
CA GLU A 197 12.85 -13.28 -13.49
C GLU A 197 14.26 -13.33 -12.91
N MET A 198 14.49 -12.73 -11.75
CA MET A 198 15.81 -12.79 -11.07
C MET A 198 16.27 -14.21 -10.77
N LYS A 199 15.33 -15.11 -10.36
CA LYS A 199 15.64 -16.51 -10.13
C LYS A 199 16.03 -17.23 -11.42
N THR A 200 15.36 -16.95 -12.54
CA THR A 200 15.68 -17.53 -13.85
C THR A 200 17.04 -17.05 -14.34
N ASP A 201 17.33 -15.76 -14.23
CA ASP A 201 18.63 -15.20 -14.61
C ASP A 201 19.76 -15.77 -13.75
N PHE A 202 19.53 -15.99 -12.46
CA PHE A 202 20.48 -16.66 -11.59
C PHE A 202 20.78 -18.09 -12.06
N VAL A 203 19.74 -18.89 -12.36
CA VAL A 203 19.93 -20.28 -12.82
C VAL A 203 20.69 -20.31 -14.15
N ASN A 204 20.35 -19.42 -15.08
CA ASN A 204 21.03 -19.31 -16.37
C ASN A 204 22.52 -18.93 -16.19
N ASN A 205 22.80 -17.93 -15.37
CA ASN A 205 24.18 -17.50 -15.07
C ASN A 205 24.97 -18.60 -14.39
N MET A 206 24.37 -19.33 -13.43
CA MET A 206 25.00 -20.49 -12.81
C MET A 206 25.34 -21.56 -13.82
N THR A 207 24.41 -21.88 -14.70
CA THR A 207 24.61 -22.89 -15.75
C THR A 207 25.81 -22.52 -16.64
N HIS A 208 25.89 -21.25 -17.03
CA HIS A 208 27.02 -20.76 -17.82
C HIS A 208 28.35 -20.80 -17.03
N GLU A 209 28.39 -20.34 -15.79
CA GLU A 209 29.59 -20.33 -14.96
C GLU A 209 30.06 -21.75 -14.57
N LEU A 210 29.17 -22.74 -14.49
CA LEU A 210 29.53 -24.14 -14.28
C LEU A 210 30.00 -24.82 -15.57
N LYS A 211 29.48 -24.46 -16.75
CA LYS A 211 29.83 -25.09 -18.03
C LYS A 211 31.29 -24.86 -18.40
N THR A 212 31.82 -23.66 -18.13
CA THR A 212 33.19 -23.29 -18.50
C THR A 212 34.24 -24.18 -17.78
N PRO A 213 34.27 -24.29 -16.42
CA PRO A 213 35.22 -25.16 -15.72
C PRO A 213 35.04 -26.62 -16.08
N ILE A 214 33.79 -27.10 -16.27
CA ILE A 214 33.56 -28.48 -16.71
C ILE A 214 34.19 -28.73 -18.10
N ALA A 215 34.02 -27.81 -19.05
CA ALA A 215 34.64 -27.93 -20.37
C ALA A 215 36.17 -27.92 -20.29
N THR A 216 36.75 -27.06 -19.46
CA THR A 216 38.21 -26.98 -19.24
C THR A 216 38.76 -28.26 -18.65
N ILE A 217 38.07 -28.84 -17.64
CA ILE A 217 38.40 -30.14 -17.05
C ILE A 217 38.35 -31.24 -18.12
N SER A 218 37.26 -31.28 -18.93
CA SER A 218 37.07 -32.29 -19.97
C SER A 218 38.19 -32.25 -21.02
N VAL A 219 38.50 -31.04 -21.54
CA VAL A 219 39.60 -30.85 -22.50
C VAL A 219 40.95 -31.20 -21.91
N SER A 220 41.21 -30.81 -20.66
CA SER A 220 42.47 -31.13 -19.97
C SER A 220 42.64 -32.61 -19.75
N ALA A 221 41.56 -33.31 -19.36
CA ALA A 221 41.53 -34.77 -19.21
C ALA A 221 41.72 -35.49 -20.55
N GLU A 222 41.06 -35.01 -21.63
CA GLU A 222 41.24 -35.54 -22.98
C GLU A 222 42.69 -35.36 -23.48
N MET A 223 43.29 -34.20 -23.21
CA MET A 223 44.69 -33.96 -23.56
C MET A 223 45.62 -34.92 -22.85
N MET A 224 45.34 -35.31 -21.60
CA MET A 224 46.15 -36.28 -20.84
C MET A 224 46.10 -37.71 -21.42
N THR A 225 45.12 -38.02 -22.30
CA THR A 225 45.05 -39.33 -22.99
C THR A 225 45.84 -39.38 -24.30
N LYS A 226 46.40 -38.25 -24.76
CA LYS A 226 47.20 -38.19 -26.01
C LYS A 226 48.64 -38.66 -25.78
N ASP A 227 49.18 -39.46 -26.67
CA ASP A 227 50.54 -40.00 -26.57
C ASP A 227 51.63 -38.92 -26.37
N MET A 228 51.47 -37.76 -27.04
CA MET A 228 52.37 -36.61 -26.93
C MET A 228 52.37 -35.93 -25.54
N VAL A 229 51.35 -36.18 -24.72
CA VAL A 229 51.23 -35.67 -23.33
C VAL A 229 51.67 -36.74 -22.37
N ILE A 230 51.26 -38.01 -22.56
CA ILE A 230 51.60 -39.17 -21.72
C ILE A 230 53.13 -39.31 -21.62
N THR A 231 53.88 -39.04 -22.67
CA THR A 231 55.34 -39.14 -22.71
C THR A 231 56.06 -37.95 -22.06
N SER A 232 55.33 -36.90 -21.62
CA SER A 232 55.93 -35.71 -21.02
C SER A 232 55.37 -35.46 -19.60
N PRO A 233 56.14 -35.80 -18.53
CA PRO A 233 55.72 -35.56 -17.16
C PRO A 233 55.33 -34.11 -16.87
N GLU A 234 56.02 -33.15 -17.48
CA GLU A 234 55.71 -31.71 -17.31
C GLU A 234 54.32 -31.33 -17.83
N LYS A 235 53.95 -31.88 -19.00
CA LYS A 235 52.59 -31.66 -19.57
C LYS A 235 51.52 -32.34 -18.74
N ILE A 236 51.76 -33.53 -18.21
CA ILE A 236 50.86 -34.24 -17.28
C ILE A 236 50.62 -33.35 -16.05
N HIS A 237 51.70 -32.89 -15.39
CA HIS A 237 51.60 -32.02 -14.23
C HIS A 237 50.80 -30.72 -14.53
N LYS A 238 51.01 -30.12 -15.70
CA LYS A 238 50.28 -28.91 -16.13
C LYS A 238 48.78 -29.20 -16.25
N TYR A 239 48.38 -30.22 -17.00
CA TYR A 239 46.94 -30.52 -17.18
C TYR A 239 46.27 -31.02 -15.88
N ALA A 240 46.97 -31.82 -15.06
CA ALA A 240 46.50 -32.21 -13.73
C ALA A 240 46.31 -30.99 -12.82
N GLY A 241 47.23 -30.03 -12.87
CA GLY A 241 47.09 -28.77 -12.14
C GLY A 241 45.84 -27.97 -12.55
N ILE A 242 45.58 -27.84 -13.87
CA ILE A 242 44.38 -27.21 -14.38
C ILE A 242 43.11 -27.91 -13.89
N ILE A 243 43.08 -29.24 -13.93
CA ILE A 243 41.92 -30.02 -13.45
C ILE A 243 41.68 -29.79 -11.94
N LEU A 244 42.76 -29.79 -11.12
CA LEU A 244 42.65 -29.54 -9.67
C LEU A 244 42.14 -28.12 -9.36
N GLU A 245 42.66 -27.13 -10.07
CA GLU A 245 42.24 -25.71 -9.92
C GLU A 245 40.75 -25.53 -10.26
N GLU A 246 40.31 -26.03 -11.44
CA GLU A 246 38.91 -25.89 -11.87
C GLU A 246 37.94 -26.73 -10.99
N ASN A 247 38.40 -27.89 -10.48
CA ASN A 247 37.63 -28.68 -9.51
C ASN A 247 37.44 -27.94 -8.17
N SER A 248 38.51 -27.30 -7.66
CA SER A 248 38.43 -26.45 -6.46
C SER A 248 37.47 -25.26 -6.67
N ARG A 249 37.50 -24.66 -7.85
CA ARG A 249 36.60 -23.61 -8.24
C ARG A 249 35.12 -24.07 -8.28
N LEU A 250 34.87 -25.25 -8.88
CA LEU A 250 33.52 -25.85 -8.89
C LEU A 250 33.03 -26.15 -7.46
N LYS A 251 33.87 -26.71 -6.60
CA LYS A 251 33.52 -26.93 -5.20
C LYS A 251 33.08 -25.66 -4.50
N THR A 252 33.86 -24.59 -4.65
CA THR A 252 33.50 -23.27 -4.07
C THR A 252 32.18 -22.75 -4.59
N MET A 253 31.86 -22.95 -5.88
CA MET A 253 30.56 -22.54 -6.47
C MET A 253 29.40 -23.34 -5.88
N VAL A 254 29.54 -24.66 -5.75
CA VAL A 254 28.53 -25.54 -5.14
C VAL A 254 28.28 -25.15 -3.67
N ASP A 255 29.36 -24.95 -2.90
CA ASP A 255 29.27 -24.57 -1.50
C ASP A 255 28.52 -23.24 -1.32
N ARG A 256 28.76 -22.25 -2.19
CA ARG A 256 28.01 -20.97 -2.19
C ARG A 256 26.49 -21.15 -2.46
N VAL A 257 26.13 -22.08 -3.34
CA VAL A 257 24.72 -22.39 -3.61
C VAL A 257 24.04 -23.07 -2.44
N LEU A 258 24.75 -24.07 -1.85
CA LEU A 258 24.25 -24.82 -0.69
C LEU A 258 24.07 -23.88 0.53
N GLN A 259 25.00 -22.95 0.75
CA GLN A 259 24.89 -21.94 1.81
C GLN A 259 23.58 -21.17 1.75
N ILE A 260 23.12 -20.79 0.53
CA ILE A 260 21.86 -20.03 0.37
C ILE A 260 20.65 -20.91 0.66
N ALA A 261 20.65 -22.14 0.11
CA ALA A 261 19.56 -23.07 0.34
C ALA A 261 19.40 -23.41 1.83
N THR A 262 20.53 -23.39 2.58
CA THR A 262 20.55 -23.69 4.02
C THR A 262 20.06 -22.48 4.84
N ILE A 263 20.44 -21.25 4.48
CA ILE A 263 20.05 -20.02 5.19
C ILE A 263 18.54 -19.74 5.09
N GLU A 264 17.90 -20.16 4.00
CA GLU A 264 16.45 -20.00 3.78
C GLU A 264 15.59 -20.93 4.64
N LYS A 265 16.19 -21.96 5.25
CA LYS A 265 15.46 -22.80 6.20
C LYS A 265 15.31 -22.07 7.53
N GLU A 266 14.09 -22.01 8.05
CA GLU A 266 13.77 -21.38 9.35
C GLU A 266 14.52 -22.02 10.52
N ASP A 267 14.84 -23.32 10.43
CA ASP A 267 15.54 -24.11 11.47
C ASP A 267 17.08 -24.07 11.36
N TYR A 268 17.65 -23.05 10.71
CA TYR A 268 19.10 -22.96 10.61
C TYR A 268 19.73 -22.55 11.95
N HIS A 269 20.40 -23.47 12.61
CA HIS A 269 21.06 -23.26 13.89
C HIS A 269 22.51 -22.76 13.69
N VAL A 270 22.81 -21.59 14.26
CA VAL A 270 24.17 -21.05 14.35
C VAL A 270 24.84 -21.53 15.66
N ARG A 271 26.10 -21.86 15.61
CA ARG A 271 26.89 -22.29 16.78
C ARG A 271 27.53 -21.07 17.44
N ILE A 272 26.77 -20.37 18.24
CA ILE A 272 27.24 -19.16 18.92
C ILE A 272 28.26 -19.51 20.01
N LYS A 273 29.44 -18.88 19.93
CA LYS A 273 30.51 -18.95 20.94
C LYS A 273 31.17 -17.59 21.09
N ASP A 274 31.81 -17.37 22.22
CA ASP A 274 32.67 -16.20 22.43
C ASP A 274 33.89 -16.29 21.49
N GLN A 275 34.09 -15.27 20.65
CA GLN A 275 35.12 -15.22 19.63
C GLN A 275 35.82 -13.87 19.63
N ASP A 276 37.14 -13.86 19.49
CA ASP A 276 37.92 -12.63 19.33
C ASP A 276 37.93 -12.16 17.89
N VAL A 277 37.29 -11.00 17.65
CA VAL A 277 37.15 -10.37 16.32
C VAL A 277 38.53 -10.04 15.71
N HIS A 278 39.47 -9.54 16.52
CA HIS A 278 40.81 -9.17 16.01
C HIS A 278 41.58 -10.39 15.51
N GLN A 279 41.48 -11.50 16.25
CA GLN A 279 42.11 -12.78 15.82
C GLN A 279 41.49 -13.25 14.50
N MET A 280 40.12 -13.25 14.40
CA MET A 280 39.43 -13.67 13.20
C MET A 280 39.74 -12.76 11.98
N ILE A 281 39.81 -11.46 12.17
CA ILE A 281 40.19 -10.52 11.11
C ILE A 281 41.63 -10.83 10.65
N THR A 282 42.57 -11.01 11.58
CA THR A 282 43.95 -11.27 11.28
C THR A 282 44.11 -12.58 10.48
N ASP A 283 43.43 -13.64 10.89
CA ASP A 283 43.42 -14.92 10.20
C ASP A 283 42.84 -14.83 8.80
N CYS A 284 41.73 -14.07 8.65
CA CYS A 284 41.12 -13.83 7.36
C CYS A 284 42.05 -13.06 6.42
N VAL A 285 42.64 -11.96 6.89
CA VAL A 285 43.57 -11.13 6.12
C VAL A 285 44.80 -11.92 5.68
N ASN A 286 45.40 -12.70 6.57
CA ASN A 286 46.57 -13.52 6.24
C ASN A 286 46.25 -14.50 5.10
N LYS A 287 45.13 -15.18 5.16
CA LYS A 287 44.72 -16.13 4.11
C LYS A 287 44.33 -15.42 2.80
N TYR A 288 43.63 -14.29 2.86
CA TYR A 288 43.10 -13.60 1.66
C TYR A 288 44.17 -12.69 0.99
N SER A 289 45.22 -12.27 1.70
CA SER A 289 46.27 -11.36 1.20
C SER A 289 46.98 -11.87 -0.05
N VAL A 290 47.05 -13.17 -0.25
CA VAL A 290 47.63 -13.78 -1.45
C VAL A 290 46.88 -13.35 -2.70
N HIS A 291 45.53 -13.42 -2.69
CA HIS A 291 44.68 -13.04 -3.83
C HIS A 291 44.74 -11.56 -4.17
N VAL A 292 44.93 -10.71 -3.16
CA VAL A 292 45.08 -9.27 -3.37
C VAL A 292 46.43 -8.91 -3.96
N ARG A 293 47.50 -9.60 -3.49
CA ARG A 293 48.87 -9.43 -4.02
C ARG A 293 48.99 -9.88 -5.47
N GLU A 294 48.29 -10.93 -5.89
CA GLU A 294 48.24 -11.36 -7.31
C GLU A 294 47.78 -10.24 -8.25
N ARG A 295 47.04 -9.27 -7.72
CA ARG A 295 46.58 -8.10 -8.45
C ARG A 295 47.37 -6.81 -8.10
N ASN A 296 48.58 -6.94 -7.52
CA ASN A 296 49.38 -5.85 -7.02
C ASN A 296 48.66 -4.93 -6.02
N GLY A 297 47.71 -5.46 -5.27
CA GLY A 297 46.90 -4.75 -4.27
C GLY A 297 47.52 -4.81 -2.87
N ILE A 298 46.88 -4.05 -1.96
CA ILE A 298 47.30 -3.95 -0.55
C ILE A 298 46.07 -4.16 0.35
N ILE A 299 46.23 -4.91 1.43
CA ILE A 299 45.28 -4.95 2.56
C ILE A 299 45.96 -4.35 3.77
N SER A 300 45.39 -3.33 4.36
CA SER A 300 45.85 -2.72 5.60
C SER A 300 44.80 -2.94 6.72
N THR A 301 45.31 -3.07 7.97
CA THR A 301 44.44 -3.22 9.14
C THR A 301 44.74 -2.16 10.18
N ASN A 302 43.67 -1.60 10.77
CA ASN A 302 43.77 -0.62 11.86
C ASN A 302 42.78 -1.01 12.98
N LEU A 303 43.19 -1.96 13.81
CA LEU A 303 42.38 -2.61 14.82
C LEU A 303 42.49 -1.85 16.16
N LYS A 304 41.55 -0.92 16.40
CA LYS A 304 41.58 -0.04 17.59
C LYS A 304 40.54 -0.39 18.65
N ALA A 305 39.63 -1.32 18.38
CA ALA A 305 38.65 -1.74 19.37
C ALA A 305 39.34 -2.31 20.62
N THR A 306 38.85 -1.94 21.78
CA THR A 306 39.36 -2.45 23.07
C THR A 306 38.56 -3.66 23.55
N GLN A 307 37.26 -3.70 23.22
CA GLN A 307 36.38 -4.84 23.46
C GLN A 307 36.28 -5.66 22.17
N THR A 308 36.96 -6.80 22.12
CA THR A 308 37.14 -7.57 20.88
C THR A 308 36.34 -8.89 20.86
N VAL A 309 35.79 -9.29 22.01
CA VAL A 309 35.07 -10.58 22.14
C VAL A 309 33.59 -10.38 21.86
N ILE A 310 33.07 -11.10 20.87
CA ILE A 310 31.63 -11.10 20.54
C ILE A 310 31.09 -12.51 20.57
N LYS A 311 29.77 -12.63 20.77
CA LYS A 311 29.05 -13.91 20.64
C LYS A 311 28.69 -14.16 19.18
N THR A 312 29.45 -15.02 18.51
CA THR A 312 29.26 -15.31 17.10
C THR A 312 29.61 -16.74 16.72
N ASP A 313 29.23 -17.14 15.51
CA ASP A 313 29.70 -18.37 14.86
C ASP A 313 30.92 -18.04 14.00
N SER A 314 32.08 -18.65 14.34
CA SER A 314 33.36 -18.37 13.68
C SER A 314 33.33 -18.63 12.17
N ASP A 315 32.67 -19.70 11.72
CA ASP A 315 32.66 -20.09 10.31
C ASP A 315 31.85 -19.09 9.50
N HIS A 316 30.69 -18.67 10.03
CA HIS A 316 29.85 -17.65 9.38
C HIS A 316 30.47 -16.27 9.42
N PHE A 317 31.09 -15.90 10.53
CA PHE A 317 31.78 -14.61 10.62
C PHE A 317 32.98 -14.52 9.66
N MET A 318 33.76 -15.58 9.55
CA MET A 318 34.86 -15.67 8.55
C MET A 318 34.30 -15.56 7.12
N ASN A 319 33.19 -16.22 6.82
CA ASN A 319 32.55 -16.15 5.51
C ASN A 319 32.01 -14.73 5.20
N ILE A 320 31.51 -13.98 6.21
CA ILE A 320 31.14 -12.57 6.07
C ILE A 320 32.34 -11.74 5.62
N LEU A 321 33.47 -11.86 6.33
CA LEU A 321 34.72 -11.15 6.01
C LEU A 321 35.23 -11.53 4.62
N TYR A 322 35.27 -12.82 4.28
CA TYR A 322 35.67 -13.28 2.94
C TYR A 322 34.81 -12.69 1.83
N ASN A 323 33.48 -12.62 1.98
CA ASN A 323 32.61 -12.04 0.98
C ASN A 323 32.85 -10.54 0.81
N LEU A 324 33.09 -9.81 1.88
CA LEU A 324 33.40 -8.38 1.80
C LEU A 324 34.78 -8.13 1.14
N LEU A 325 35.81 -8.90 1.49
CA LEU A 325 37.11 -8.81 0.87
C LEU A 325 37.10 -9.22 -0.61
N ASP A 326 36.36 -10.28 -0.95
CA ASP A 326 36.18 -10.73 -2.33
C ASP A 326 35.49 -9.65 -3.19
N ASN A 327 34.48 -8.96 -2.66
CA ASN A 327 33.85 -7.84 -3.32
C ASN A 327 34.82 -6.66 -3.49
N ALA A 328 35.52 -6.28 -2.43
CA ALA A 328 36.50 -5.20 -2.49
C ALA A 328 37.61 -5.48 -3.53
N ASN A 329 38.10 -6.72 -3.61
CA ASN A 329 39.08 -7.15 -4.59
C ASN A 329 38.50 -7.14 -6.02
N LYS A 330 37.31 -7.66 -6.24
CA LYS A 330 36.69 -7.77 -7.56
C LYS A 330 36.31 -6.44 -8.17
N TYR A 331 35.78 -5.51 -7.36
CA TYR A 331 35.28 -4.24 -7.84
C TYR A 331 36.32 -3.10 -7.81
N SER A 332 37.57 -3.41 -7.52
CA SER A 332 38.72 -2.49 -7.70
C SER A 332 39.24 -2.60 -9.13
N PRO A 333 39.22 -1.51 -9.92
CA PRO A 333 39.52 -1.58 -11.38
C PRO A 333 40.99 -1.87 -11.68
N VAL A 334 41.92 -1.41 -10.87
CA VAL A 334 43.39 -1.58 -11.14
C VAL A 334 44.01 -2.45 -10.04
N SER A 335 44.51 -1.85 -8.98
CA SER A 335 45.06 -2.56 -7.82
C SER A 335 44.16 -2.38 -6.62
N PRO A 336 43.72 -3.47 -5.95
CA PRO A 336 42.89 -3.35 -4.78
C PRO A 336 43.61 -2.65 -3.63
N ASP A 337 42.97 -1.63 -3.06
CA ASP A 337 43.39 -0.97 -1.82
C ASP A 337 42.27 -1.13 -0.79
N ILE A 338 42.47 -2.08 0.14
CA ILE A 338 41.47 -2.52 1.10
C ILE A 338 41.94 -2.16 2.50
N ASN A 339 41.08 -1.55 3.30
CA ASN A 339 41.41 -1.19 4.67
C ASN A 339 40.33 -1.74 5.63
N ILE A 340 40.76 -2.47 6.68
CA ILE A 340 39.88 -2.97 7.73
C ILE A 340 40.16 -2.19 9.01
N LYS A 341 39.12 -1.57 9.56
CA LYS A 341 39.21 -0.82 10.82
C LYS A 341 38.27 -1.42 11.84
N THR A 342 38.67 -1.36 13.11
CA THR A 342 37.78 -1.67 14.24
C THR A 342 37.78 -0.52 15.24
N SER A 343 36.62 -0.25 15.81
CA SER A 343 36.41 0.65 16.94
C SER A 343 35.30 0.09 17.80
N ASP A 344 35.23 0.52 19.04
CA ASP A 344 34.14 0.16 19.96
C ASP A 344 33.58 1.41 20.63
N GLU A 345 32.26 1.44 20.76
CA GLU A 345 31.53 2.52 21.40
C GLU A 345 30.23 1.97 22.03
N ASN A 346 29.96 2.37 23.29
CA ASN A 346 28.72 2.04 24.01
C ASN A 346 28.36 0.54 24.02
N GLY A 347 29.36 -0.35 24.20
CA GLY A 347 29.13 -1.81 24.23
C GLY A 347 28.83 -2.41 22.84
N THR A 348 29.21 -1.72 21.78
CA THR A 348 29.10 -2.18 20.39
C THR A 348 30.45 -2.09 19.71
N ILE A 349 30.90 -3.17 19.07
CA ILE A 349 32.09 -3.16 18.21
C ILE A 349 31.65 -2.87 16.78
N PHE A 350 32.39 -1.96 16.13
CA PHE A 350 32.25 -1.61 14.73
C PHE A 350 33.44 -2.17 13.93
N ILE A 351 33.13 -2.85 12.84
CA ILE A 351 34.12 -3.39 11.91
C ILE A 351 33.82 -2.78 10.55
N VAL A 352 34.79 -2.04 10.03
CA VAL A 352 34.65 -1.31 8.75
C VAL A 352 35.58 -1.91 7.72
N VAL A 353 35.01 -2.37 6.61
CA VAL A 353 35.77 -2.84 5.45
C VAL A 353 35.62 -1.78 4.35
N GLU A 354 36.72 -1.08 4.05
CA GLU A 354 36.76 0.00 3.06
C GLU A 354 37.51 -0.46 1.81
N ASP A 355 36.99 -0.10 0.64
CA ASP A 355 37.67 -0.27 -0.66
C ASP A 355 37.72 1.05 -1.43
N LYS A 356 38.68 1.18 -2.35
CA LYS A 356 38.77 2.27 -3.32
C LYS A 356 38.36 1.83 -4.72
N GLY A 357 37.27 1.03 -4.78
CA GLY A 357 36.73 0.52 -6.01
C GLY A 357 35.81 1.51 -6.76
N ILE A 358 35.03 0.98 -7.68
CA ILE A 358 34.08 1.76 -8.51
C ILE A 358 32.94 2.43 -7.72
N GLY A 359 32.74 2.03 -6.47
CA GLY A 359 31.65 2.54 -5.65
C GLY A 359 30.26 2.13 -6.12
N ILE A 360 29.23 2.55 -5.37
CA ILE A 360 27.83 2.17 -5.58
C ILE A 360 26.97 3.43 -5.53
N SER A 361 26.18 3.66 -6.58
CA SER A 361 25.25 4.80 -6.63
C SER A 361 24.20 4.72 -5.51
N ARG A 362 23.74 5.85 -5.00
CA ARG A 362 22.76 5.97 -3.89
C ARG A 362 21.52 5.15 -4.11
N GLU A 363 21.02 5.11 -5.33
CA GLU A 363 19.81 4.34 -5.71
C GLU A 363 20.00 2.84 -5.56
N ASN A 364 21.24 2.35 -5.72
CA ASN A 364 21.58 0.95 -5.71
C ASN A 364 22.05 0.40 -4.36
N GLN A 365 22.36 1.26 -3.39
CA GLN A 365 22.91 0.84 -2.08
C GLN A 365 21.98 -0.10 -1.29
N GLN A 366 20.67 0.07 -1.40
CA GLN A 366 19.74 -0.87 -0.80
C GLN A 366 19.53 -2.14 -1.66
N ALA A 367 19.67 -2.00 -2.96
CA ALA A 367 19.44 -3.09 -3.90
C ALA A 367 20.55 -4.14 -3.88
N VAL A 368 21.80 -3.75 -3.60
CA VAL A 368 22.96 -4.69 -3.58
C VAL A 368 22.84 -5.79 -2.53
N PHE A 369 22.04 -5.59 -1.49
CA PHE A 369 21.75 -6.59 -0.46
C PHE A 369 20.59 -7.51 -0.82
N ARG A 370 19.92 -7.31 -1.96
CA ARG A 370 18.83 -8.18 -2.39
C ARG A 370 19.37 -9.46 -3.02
N LYS A 371 18.69 -10.55 -2.80
CA LYS A 371 19.03 -11.87 -3.36
C LYS A 371 19.03 -11.82 -4.89
N PHE A 372 20.07 -12.36 -5.51
CA PHE A 372 20.28 -12.43 -6.96
C PHE A 372 20.46 -11.06 -7.65
N GLN A 373 20.62 -10.00 -6.89
CA GLN A 373 20.81 -8.67 -7.46
C GLN A 373 22.25 -8.50 -7.94
N ARG A 374 22.41 -8.10 -9.20
CA ARG A 374 23.68 -7.65 -9.79
C ARG A 374 23.46 -6.26 -10.35
N LEU A 375 24.41 -5.36 -10.12
CA LEU A 375 24.40 -4.03 -10.75
C LEU A 375 25.02 -4.18 -12.13
N GLN A 376 24.28 -3.76 -13.17
CA GLN A 376 24.82 -3.61 -14.51
C GLN A 376 25.52 -2.24 -14.56
N HIS A 377 26.83 -2.24 -14.60
CA HIS A 377 27.63 -1.03 -14.83
C HIS A 377 28.20 -1.11 -16.24
N GLY A 378 27.54 -0.49 -17.22
CA GLY A 378 28.02 -0.34 -18.60
C GLY A 378 28.67 -1.61 -19.18
N ASP A 379 29.81 -1.46 -19.82
CA ASP A 379 30.59 -2.54 -20.47
C ASP A 379 31.33 -3.49 -19.52
N ILE A 380 31.18 -3.36 -18.19
CA ILE A 380 31.83 -4.29 -17.22
C ILE A 380 30.98 -5.56 -17.07
N HIS A 381 30.80 -6.28 -18.17
CA HIS A 381 30.21 -7.64 -18.19
C HIS A 381 31.10 -8.71 -17.56
N ASP A 382 32.39 -8.42 -17.28
CA ASP A 382 33.39 -9.43 -16.92
C ASP A 382 33.53 -9.71 -15.41
N VAL A 383 32.82 -9.01 -14.52
CA VAL A 383 32.93 -9.34 -13.09
C VAL A 383 32.09 -10.55 -12.75
N LYS A 384 32.75 -11.74 -12.67
CA LYS A 384 32.13 -13.02 -12.36
C LYS A 384 31.52 -13.03 -10.96
N GLY A 385 30.24 -13.45 -10.85
CA GLY A 385 29.58 -13.57 -9.55
C GLY A 385 28.08 -13.81 -9.64
N PHE A 386 27.51 -14.40 -8.59
CA PHE A 386 26.12 -14.86 -8.55
C PHE A 386 25.12 -13.87 -7.95
N GLY A 387 25.55 -12.70 -7.49
CA GLY A 387 24.70 -11.72 -6.83
C GLY A 387 24.15 -12.18 -5.47
N ILE A 388 24.92 -12.98 -4.75
CA ILE A 388 24.50 -13.67 -3.53
C ILE A 388 25.33 -13.23 -2.32
N GLY A 389 26.59 -12.83 -2.52
CA GLY A 389 27.53 -12.58 -1.45
C GLY A 389 27.06 -11.53 -0.44
N LEU A 390 26.61 -10.37 -0.90
CA LEU A 390 26.10 -9.31 0.00
C LEU A 390 24.75 -9.64 0.64
N PHE A 391 23.90 -10.41 -0.04
CA PHE A 391 22.68 -10.95 0.58
C PHE A 391 23.03 -11.89 1.74
N TYR A 392 24.01 -12.80 1.53
CA TYR A 392 24.51 -13.68 2.58
C TYR A 392 25.06 -12.85 3.76
N VAL A 393 25.91 -11.88 3.48
CA VAL A 393 26.50 -11.00 4.51
C VAL A 393 25.40 -10.37 5.36
N LYS A 394 24.43 -9.71 4.74
CA LYS A 394 23.34 -9.06 5.46
C LYS A 394 22.55 -10.05 6.30
N THR A 395 22.11 -11.15 5.72
CA THR A 395 21.28 -12.15 6.41
C THR A 395 22.03 -12.78 7.60
N MET A 396 23.33 -13.07 7.43
CA MET A 396 24.13 -13.67 8.52
C MET A 396 24.48 -12.66 9.60
N VAL A 397 24.83 -11.42 9.27
CA VAL A 397 25.05 -10.37 10.26
C VAL A 397 23.79 -10.18 11.11
N GLU A 398 22.60 -10.12 10.49
CA GLU A 398 21.34 -10.01 11.22
C GLU A 398 21.04 -11.25 12.10
N LYS A 399 21.30 -12.46 11.61
CA LYS A 399 21.14 -13.71 12.39
C LYS A 399 22.12 -13.82 13.56
N LEU A 400 23.29 -13.25 13.43
CA LEU A 400 24.31 -13.19 14.50
C LEU A 400 24.08 -12.00 15.47
N GLY A 401 22.94 -11.27 15.35
CA GLY A 401 22.56 -10.18 16.25
C GLY A 401 23.23 -8.84 15.93
N GLY A 402 23.93 -8.73 14.79
CA GLY A 402 24.57 -7.50 14.33
C GLY A 402 23.71 -6.70 13.35
N LYS A 403 24.30 -5.58 12.86
CA LYS A 403 23.75 -4.76 11.78
C LYS A 403 24.82 -4.50 10.73
N ILE A 404 24.40 -4.29 9.48
CA ILE A 404 25.30 -3.88 8.39
C ILE A 404 24.78 -2.59 7.76
N GLU A 405 25.71 -1.65 7.54
CA GLU A 405 25.46 -0.40 6.83
C GLU A 405 26.44 -0.26 5.67
N LEU A 406 26.04 0.45 4.64
CA LEU A 406 26.85 0.73 3.44
C LEU A 406 26.94 2.24 3.23
N GLN A 407 28.14 2.73 3.16
CA GLN A 407 28.47 4.08 2.72
C GLN A 407 29.32 3.98 1.46
N SER A 408 28.84 4.53 0.35
CA SER A 408 29.54 4.43 -0.94
C SER A 408 29.22 5.63 -1.82
N GLU A 409 30.22 6.01 -2.61
CA GLU A 409 30.06 7.04 -3.64
C GLU A 409 30.72 6.54 -4.93
N LEU A 410 30.07 6.81 -6.05
CA LEU A 410 30.53 6.36 -7.37
C LEU A 410 31.95 6.88 -7.66
N ASN A 411 32.83 5.99 -8.08
CA ASN A 411 34.26 6.22 -8.35
C ASN A 411 35.13 6.64 -7.14
N LYS A 412 34.58 6.50 -5.90
CA LYS A 412 35.38 6.75 -4.68
C LYS A 412 35.58 5.51 -3.84
N GLY A 413 34.79 4.44 -4.09
CA GLY A 413 34.82 3.20 -3.35
C GLY A 413 33.64 2.99 -2.42
N SER A 414 33.73 1.95 -1.57
CA SER A 414 32.66 1.56 -0.66
C SER A 414 33.21 1.27 0.74
N SER A 415 32.40 1.54 1.74
CA SER A 415 32.64 1.23 3.16
C SER A 415 31.50 0.39 3.68
N PHE A 416 31.75 -0.87 4.01
CA PHE A 416 30.82 -1.76 4.68
C PHE A 416 31.06 -1.72 6.17
N ILE A 417 30.08 -1.29 6.95
CA ILE A 417 30.16 -1.11 8.40
C ILE A 417 29.32 -2.19 9.06
N LEU A 418 29.98 -3.11 9.77
CA LEU A 418 29.34 -4.14 10.59
C LEU A 418 29.35 -3.68 12.05
N SER A 419 28.25 -3.85 12.77
CA SER A 419 28.16 -3.57 14.21
C SER A 419 27.62 -4.80 14.95
N PHE A 420 28.28 -5.17 16.04
CA PHE A 420 27.89 -6.29 16.92
C PHE A 420 27.92 -5.86 18.38
N PRO A 421 26.96 -6.33 19.20
CA PRO A 421 27.04 -6.16 20.66
C PRO A 421 28.21 -6.97 21.21
N VAL A 422 28.90 -6.39 22.21
CA VAL A 422 30.06 -7.03 22.90
C VAL A 422 29.60 -7.61 24.22
#